data_70d2c030298106493e6667ccab8f3401
#
_entry.id   70d2c030298106493e6667ccab8f3401
#
_cell.length_a   1.000
_cell.length_b   1.000
_cell.length_c   1.000
_cell.angle_alpha   90.00
_cell.angle_beta   90.00
_cell.angle_gamma   90.00
#
_symmetry.space_group_name_H-M   'P 1'
#
loop_
_entity.id
_entity.type
_entity.pdbx_description
1 polymer ?
#
loop_
_entity_poly.entity_id
_entity_poly.type
_entity_poly.pdbx_seq_one_letter_code
_entity_poly.pdbx_strand_id
1 'polypeptide(L)'
;MRQYHTINLANQDVSTETMDGAQLVRAGRYFIAKTLNEMGAAKVDPLGPDNPLIFSAGPLAGTNFSNANRLSVGCKSPLTGGVKEANAGGNFGFALGQLEIAAVSYTHLTLPTKA
;
A
#
# COMPACT_ATOMS: atom_id res chain seq x y z
N MET A 1 -6.31 -5.02 -15.77
CA MET A 1 -6.63 -3.71 -15.18
C MET A 1 -6.96 -3.86 -13.72
N ARG A 2 -6.33 -3.11 -12.87
CA ARG A 2 -6.57 -3.15 -11.43
C ARG A 2 -6.72 -1.75 -10.87
N GLN A 3 -7.27 -1.64 -9.68
CA GLN A 3 -7.57 -0.36 -9.06
C GLN A 3 -6.58 -0.05 -7.94
N TYR A 4 -6.33 1.23 -7.76
CA TYR A 4 -5.59 1.76 -6.63
C TYR A 4 -6.54 2.64 -5.83
N HIS A 5 -6.77 2.30 -4.58
CA HIS A 5 -7.65 3.03 -3.69
C HIS A 5 -6.85 3.86 -2.71
N THR A 6 -7.20 5.13 -2.61
CA THR A 6 -6.66 6.03 -1.59
C THR A 6 -7.77 6.37 -0.61
N ILE A 7 -7.57 6.09 0.66
CA ILE A 7 -8.56 6.30 1.70
C ILE A 7 -8.04 7.35 2.66
N ASN A 8 -8.77 8.47 2.78
CA ASN A 8 -8.48 9.52 3.74
C ASN A 8 -9.46 9.39 4.90
N LEU A 9 -8.98 8.96 6.05
CA LEU A 9 -9.83 8.69 7.21
C LEU A 9 -10.26 9.96 7.93
N ALA A 10 -9.60 11.10 7.67
CA ALA A 10 -10.00 12.35 8.32
C ALA A 10 -11.36 12.84 7.83
N ASN A 11 -11.63 12.68 6.52
CA ASN A 11 -12.89 13.12 5.92
C ASN A 11 -13.67 11.96 5.28
N GLN A 12 -13.19 10.72 5.47
CA GLN A 12 -13.82 9.51 4.97
C GLN A 12 -13.93 9.45 3.44
N ASP A 13 -13.05 10.15 2.75
CA ASP A 13 -13.01 10.13 1.28
C ASP A 13 -12.27 8.90 0.78
N VAL A 14 -12.77 8.33 -0.31
CA VAL A 14 -12.11 7.24 -1.02
C VAL A 14 -11.93 7.66 -2.47
N SER A 15 -10.67 7.69 -2.92
CA SER A 15 -10.33 7.95 -4.32
C SER A 15 -9.92 6.65 -4.98
N THR A 16 -10.33 6.46 -6.22
CA THR A 16 -10.00 5.26 -6.98
C THR A 16 -9.34 5.64 -8.28
N GLU A 17 -8.18 5.04 -8.56
CA GLU A 17 -7.47 5.20 -9.81
C GLU A 17 -7.28 3.84 -10.45
N THR A 18 -7.17 3.82 -11.77
CA THR A 18 -6.96 2.58 -12.51
C THR A 18 -5.47 2.42 -12.82
N MET A 19 -4.96 1.22 -12.60
CA MET A 19 -3.60 0.85 -12.96
C MET A 19 -3.64 -0.27 -14.00
N ASP A 20 -2.92 -0.13 -15.09
CA ASP A 20 -2.76 -1.20 -16.06
C ASP A 20 -1.42 -1.10 -16.77
N GLY A 21 -1.12 -2.13 -17.59
CA GLY A 21 0.12 -2.17 -18.34
C GLY A 21 1.36 -2.08 -17.49
N ALA A 22 2.26 -1.18 -17.83
CA ALA A 22 3.55 -1.04 -17.16
C ALA A 22 3.40 -0.64 -15.69
N GLN A 23 2.37 0.10 -15.34
CA GLN A 23 2.12 0.48 -13.95
C GLN A 23 1.79 -0.73 -13.09
N LEU A 24 0.98 -1.63 -13.62
CA LEU A 24 0.57 -2.83 -12.88
C LEU A 24 1.75 -3.78 -12.65
N VAL A 25 2.65 -3.91 -13.62
CA VAL A 25 3.84 -4.74 -13.48
C VAL A 25 4.72 -4.27 -12.31
N ARG A 26 4.66 -2.99 -11.99
CA ARG A 26 5.46 -2.39 -10.92
C ARG A 26 4.69 -2.26 -9.59
N ALA A 27 3.65 -3.04 -9.42
CA ALA A 27 2.94 -3.08 -8.14
C ALA A 27 3.79 -3.77 -7.06
N GLY A 28 3.31 -3.76 -5.82
CA GLY A 28 4.01 -4.37 -4.71
C GLY A 28 5.04 -3.43 -4.10
N ARG A 29 6.20 -3.97 -3.74
CA ARG A 29 7.24 -3.20 -3.06
C ARG A 29 7.68 -1.97 -3.86
N TYR A 30 7.84 -2.12 -5.16
CA TYR A 30 8.25 -1.01 -6.01
C TYR A 30 7.23 0.12 -5.95
N PHE A 31 5.95 -0.23 -6.02
CA PHE A 31 4.88 0.77 -5.95
C PHE A 31 4.94 1.55 -4.64
N ILE A 32 5.15 0.86 -3.53
CA ILE A 32 5.25 1.50 -2.22
C ILE A 32 6.43 2.46 -2.17
N ALA A 33 7.60 2.01 -2.61
CA ALA A 33 8.80 2.83 -2.57
C ALA A 33 8.66 4.07 -3.46
N LYS A 34 8.12 3.88 -4.66
CA LYS A 34 7.92 4.98 -5.59
C LYS A 34 6.92 6.00 -5.04
N THR A 35 5.81 5.54 -4.50
CA THR A 35 4.78 6.42 -3.95
C THR A 35 5.31 7.23 -2.78
N LEU A 36 6.02 6.60 -1.86
CA LEU A 36 6.58 7.31 -0.72
C LEU A 36 7.64 8.31 -1.15
N ASN A 37 8.43 7.98 -2.16
CA ASN A 37 9.43 8.91 -2.68
C ASN A 37 8.80 10.12 -3.35
N GLU A 38 7.76 9.91 -4.16
CA GLU A 38 7.10 10.99 -4.89
C GLU A 38 6.35 11.94 -3.96
N MET A 39 5.79 11.44 -2.86
CA MET A 39 5.10 12.29 -1.91
C MET A 39 6.04 13.02 -0.95
N GLY A 40 7.34 12.78 -1.04
CA GLY A 40 8.30 13.45 -0.16
C GLY A 40 8.27 12.92 1.26
N ALA A 41 8.20 11.60 1.43
CA ALA A 41 8.09 10.98 2.76
C ALA A 41 9.23 11.37 3.70
N ALA A 42 10.39 11.76 3.16
CA ALA A 42 11.51 12.20 4.00
C ALA A 42 11.16 13.40 4.88
N LYS A 43 10.19 14.21 4.46
CA LYS A 43 9.78 15.42 5.18
C LYS A 43 8.51 15.21 6.02
N VAL A 44 7.94 14.02 6.02
CA VAL A 44 6.69 13.74 6.69
C VAL A 44 6.98 13.26 8.12
N ASP A 45 6.16 13.74 9.07
CA ASP A 45 6.21 13.21 10.42
C ASP A 45 5.68 11.77 10.42
N PRO A 46 6.49 10.78 10.81
CA PRO A 46 6.04 9.39 10.76
C PRO A 46 4.85 9.08 11.67
N LEU A 47 4.63 9.88 12.70
CA LEU A 47 3.46 9.74 13.57
C LEU A 47 2.34 10.70 13.19
N GLY A 48 2.53 11.48 12.14
CA GLY A 48 1.56 12.46 11.70
C GLY A 48 0.56 11.94 10.70
N PRO A 49 -0.42 12.76 10.34
CA PRO A 49 -1.50 12.32 9.44
C PRO A 49 -1.07 12.14 7.99
N ASP A 50 0.08 12.68 7.60
CA ASP A 50 0.53 12.62 6.20
C ASP A 50 1.34 11.37 5.88
N ASN A 51 1.58 10.51 6.86
CA ASN A 51 2.30 9.25 6.64
C ASN A 51 1.30 8.17 6.21
N PRO A 52 1.29 7.75 4.94
CA PRO A 52 0.33 6.75 4.50
C PRO A 52 0.77 5.35 4.89
N LEU A 53 -0.19 4.49 5.16
CA LEU A 53 0.04 3.06 5.26
C LEU A 53 -0.44 2.42 3.96
N ILE A 54 0.49 1.84 3.20
CA ILE A 54 0.22 1.36 1.86
C ILE A 54 0.29 -0.16 1.83
N PHE A 55 -0.77 -0.78 1.34
CA PHE A 55 -0.84 -2.23 1.11
C PHE A 55 -0.83 -2.45 -0.39
N SER A 56 0.06 -3.29 -0.89
CA SER A 56 0.12 -3.59 -2.31
C SER A 56 0.48 -5.04 -2.55
N ALA A 57 -0.22 -5.65 -3.50
CA ALA A 57 0.09 -7.00 -3.95
C ALA A 57 0.70 -6.94 -5.35
N GLY A 58 1.43 -7.99 -5.73
CA GLY A 58 2.07 -8.05 -7.02
C GLY A 58 1.08 -8.25 -8.17
N PRO A 59 1.54 -8.12 -9.42
CA PRO A 59 0.66 -8.22 -10.59
C PRO A 59 0.06 -9.61 -10.80
N LEU A 60 0.68 -10.65 -10.26
CA LEU A 60 0.19 -12.02 -10.38
C LEU A 60 -0.64 -12.47 -9.19
N ALA A 61 -0.87 -11.59 -8.22
CA ALA A 61 -1.68 -11.93 -7.05
C ALA A 61 -3.12 -12.25 -7.48
N GLY A 62 -3.71 -13.24 -6.82
CA GLY A 62 -5.06 -13.69 -7.14
C GLY A 62 -5.13 -14.66 -8.30
N THR A 63 -3.99 -15.05 -8.86
CA THR A 63 -3.91 -16.04 -9.94
C THR A 63 -3.50 -17.40 -9.39
N ASN A 64 -3.43 -18.40 -10.28
CA ASN A 64 -2.98 -19.74 -9.93
C ASN A 64 -1.46 -19.85 -9.90
N PHE A 65 -0.73 -18.78 -10.15
CA PHE A 65 0.71 -18.81 -10.16
C PHE A 65 1.24 -19.05 -8.74
N SER A 66 2.16 -19.98 -8.62
CA SER A 66 2.71 -20.37 -7.30
C SER A 66 3.51 -19.22 -6.68
N ASN A 67 3.32 -19.01 -5.38
CA ASN A 67 4.05 -18.03 -4.58
C ASN A 67 3.87 -16.57 -5.07
N ALA A 68 2.75 -16.28 -5.74
CA ALA A 68 2.51 -14.96 -6.33
C ALA A 68 1.67 -14.04 -5.44
N ASN A 69 1.23 -14.52 -4.27
CA ASN A 69 0.24 -13.81 -3.45
C ASN A 69 0.86 -13.09 -2.25
N ARG A 70 2.11 -12.65 -2.39
CA ARG A 70 2.77 -11.91 -1.31
C ARG A 70 2.22 -10.50 -1.24
N LEU A 71 2.00 -10.05 -0.02
CA LEU A 71 1.56 -8.69 0.27
C LEU A 71 2.75 -7.88 0.76
N SER A 72 2.88 -6.67 0.26
CA SER A 72 3.83 -5.69 0.78
C SER A 72 3.06 -4.60 1.52
N VAL A 73 3.55 -4.21 2.70
CA VAL A 73 2.99 -3.13 3.50
C VAL A 73 4.12 -2.15 3.79
N GLY A 74 3.89 -0.88 3.54
CA GLY A 74 4.96 0.09 3.75
C GLY A 74 4.49 1.45 4.21
N CYS A 75 5.37 2.15 4.89
CA CYS A 75 5.16 3.51 5.37
C CYS A 75 6.51 4.08 5.80
N LYS A 76 6.52 5.35 6.25
CA LYS A 76 7.69 5.90 6.92
C LYS A 76 7.76 5.35 8.34
N SER A 77 8.92 4.87 8.72
CA SER A 77 9.13 4.28 10.05
C SER A 77 9.39 5.36 11.10
N PRO A 78 8.62 5.38 12.19
CA PRO A 78 8.94 6.27 13.31
C PRO A 78 10.19 5.85 14.07
N LEU A 79 10.59 4.60 13.96
CA LEU A 79 11.76 4.09 14.65
C LEU A 79 13.06 4.53 13.97
N THR A 80 13.11 4.45 12.63
CA THR A 80 14.35 4.70 11.89
C THR A 80 14.34 6.02 11.12
N GLY A 81 13.17 6.61 10.88
CA GLY A 81 13.04 7.80 10.05
C GLY A 81 13.10 7.51 8.55
N GLY A 82 13.33 6.27 8.16
CA GLY A 82 13.32 5.86 6.77
C GLY A 82 12.04 5.16 6.38
N VAL A 83 12.02 4.57 5.19
CA VAL A 83 10.90 3.77 4.73
C VAL A 83 11.02 2.36 5.28
N LYS A 84 9.93 1.88 5.85
CA LYS A 84 9.83 0.49 6.30
C LYS A 84 8.88 -0.26 5.39
N GLU A 85 9.30 -1.40 4.92
CA GLU A 85 8.49 -2.31 4.14
C GLU A 85 8.48 -3.66 4.82
N ALA A 86 7.32 -4.27 4.91
CA ALA A 86 7.16 -5.62 5.41
C ALA A 86 6.47 -6.45 4.35
N ASN A 87 6.76 -7.74 4.36
CA ASN A 87 6.23 -8.66 3.37
C ASN A 87 5.57 -9.83 4.08
N ALA A 88 4.41 -10.25 3.60
CA ALA A 88 3.67 -11.34 4.21
C ALA A 88 3.06 -12.24 3.14
N GLY A 89 3.11 -13.54 3.41
CA GLY A 89 2.34 -14.50 2.64
C GLY A 89 0.96 -14.69 3.25
N GLY A 90 0.10 -15.44 2.57
CA GLY A 90 -1.22 -15.79 3.09
C GLY A 90 -2.32 -15.31 2.16
N ASN A 91 -3.51 -15.11 2.73
CA ASN A 91 -4.71 -14.91 1.92
C ASN A 91 -5.02 -13.46 1.58
N PHE A 92 -4.42 -12.50 2.27
CA PHE A 92 -4.77 -11.09 2.05
C PHE A 92 -4.36 -10.63 0.67
N GLY A 93 -3.12 -10.95 0.25
CA GLY A 93 -2.66 -10.61 -1.10
C GLY A 93 -3.48 -11.30 -2.18
N PHE A 94 -3.85 -12.56 -1.95
CA PHE A 94 -4.71 -13.28 -2.87
C PHE A 94 -6.07 -12.59 -3.01
N ALA A 95 -6.67 -12.20 -1.89
CA ALA A 95 -7.96 -11.53 -1.91
C ALA A 95 -7.90 -10.19 -2.65
N LEU A 96 -6.85 -9.40 -2.44
CA LEU A 96 -6.66 -8.16 -3.19
C LEU A 96 -6.59 -8.43 -4.69
N GLY A 97 -5.85 -9.46 -5.10
CA GLY A 97 -5.74 -9.81 -6.51
C GLY A 97 -7.07 -10.26 -7.10
N GLN A 98 -7.83 -11.06 -6.36
CA GLN A 98 -9.15 -11.52 -6.80
C GLN A 98 -10.13 -10.36 -6.96
N LEU A 99 -10.02 -9.34 -6.14
CA LEU A 99 -10.86 -8.14 -6.22
C LEU A 99 -10.33 -7.12 -7.23
N GLU A 100 -9.24 -7.44 -7.92
CA GLU A 100 -8.60 -6.56 -8.89
C GLU A 100 -8.13 -5.25 -8.27
N ILE A 101 -7.65 -5.31 -7.02
CA ILE A 101 -7.07 -4.18 -6.31
C ILE A 101 -5.56 -4.33 -6.30
N ALA A 102 -4.86 -3.36 -6.90
CA ALA A 102 -3.40 -3.37 -6.94
C ALA A 102 -2.81 -2.84 -5.64
N ALA A 103 -3.42 -1.81 -5.07
CA ALA A 103 -2.89 -1.17 -3.87
C ALA A 103 -3.98 -0.40 -3.14
N VAL A 104 -3.79 -0.25 -1.83
CA VAL A 104 -4.64 0.57 -0.97
C VAL A 104 -3.73 1.43 -0.11
N SER A 105 -3.99 2.73 -0.09
CA SER A 105 -3.23 3.67 0.73
C SER A 105 -4.16 4.33 1.73
N TYR A 106 -3.81 4.24 3.01
CA TYR A 106 -4.55 4.90 4.09
C TYR A 106 -3.77 6.12 4.57
N THR A 107 -4.45 7.25 4.73
CA THR A 107 -3.89 8.42 5.37
C THR A 107 -4.73 8.81 6.58
N HIS A 108 -4.15 9.54 7.50
CA HIS A 108 -4.81 9.94 8.75
C HIS A 108 -5.25 8.73 9.59
N LEU A 109 -4.52 7.63 9.48
CA LEU A 109 -4.80 6.46 10.29
C LEU A 109 -4.37 6.74 11.72
N THR A 110 -5.33 6.71 12.63
CA THR A 110 -5.03 6.82 14.05
C THR A 110 -5.35 5.48 14.70
N LEU A 111 -4.35 4.92 15.36
CA LEU A 111 -4.57 3.73 16.16
C LEU A 111 -5.20 4.13 17.48
N PRO A 112 -6.06 3.28 18.07
CA PRO A 112 -6.59 3.56 19.40
C PRO A 112 -5.43 3.75 20.37
N THR A 113 -5.46 4.85 21.13
CA THR A 113 -4.43 5.10 22.12
C THR A 113 -4.63 4.23 23.35
N LYS A 114 -5.78 3.66 23.49
CA LYS A 114 -6.06 2.65 24.50
C LYS A 114 -6.01 1.29 23.84
N ALA A 115 -5.09 0.52 24.26
CA ALA A 115 -4.98 -0.83 23.74
C ALA A 115 -6.17 -1.65 24.23
#